data_8c7ae160643c3b3d182c5f76abfe1e81
#
_entry.id   8c7ae160643c3b3d182c5f76abfe1e81
#
_cell.length_a   1.000
_cell.length_b   1.000
_cell.length_c   1.000
_cell.angle_alpha   90.00
_cell.angle_beta   90.00
_cell.angle_gamma   90.00
#
_symmetry.space_group_name_H-M   'P 1'
#
loop_
_entity.id
_entity.type
_entity.pdbx_description
1 polymer ?
#
loop_
_entity_poly.entity_id
_entity_poly.type
_entity_poly.pdbx_seq_one_letter_code
_entity_poly.pdbx_strand_id
1 'polypeptide(L)'
;MTDDYYMSMALFQAQEAAAEGEVPIGAVIVGADGSILAAEHNRTEALHDVTAHAEMLAIGAAASAIGAKYLTDCTLYVTVEPC
;
A
#
# COMPACT_ATOMS: atom_id res chain seq x y z
N MET A 1 2.39 -12.53 -12.63
CA MET A 1 3.26 -11.50 -12.06
C MET A 1 4.04 -12.07 -10.91
N THR A 2 5.26 -11.63 -10.70
CA THR A 2 6.13 -12.14 -9.65
C THR A 2 6.10 -11.24 -8.42
N ASP A 3 6.58 -11.77 -7.29
CA ASP A 3 6.72 -10.99 -6.07
C ASP A 3 7.61 -9.77 -6.30
N ASP A 4 8.65 -9.90 -7.11
CA ASP A 4 9.55 -8.77 -7.43
C ASP A 4 8.80 -7.63 -8.11
N TYR A 5 7.86 -7.96 -8.98
CA TYR A 5 7.03 -6.95 -9.64
C TYR A 5 6.20 -6.16 -8.62
N TYR A 6 5.50 -6.88 -7.74
CA TYR A 6 4.67 -6.22 -6.73
C TYR A 6 5.50 -5.46 -5.70
N MET A 7 6.66 -5.99 -5.33
CA MET A 7 7.57 -5.27 -4.43
C MET A 7 8.10 -4.00 -5.07
N SER A 8 8.37 -4.00 -6.37
CA SER A 8 8.82 -2.78 -7.05
C SER A 8 7.71 -1.73 -7.08
N MET A 9 6.46 -2.15 -7.14
CA MET A 9 5.33 -1.22 -7.05
C MET A 9 5.20 -0.64 -5.64
N ALA A 10 5.41 -1.46 -4.61
CA ALA A 10 5.39 -0.97 -3.23
C ALA A 10 6.55 0.01 -3.01
N LEU A 11 7.71 -0.26 -3.59
CA LEU A 11 8.86 0.65 -3.51
C LEU A 11 8.56 1.98 -4.21
N PHE A 12 7.89 1.95 -5.35
CA PHE A 12 7.47 3.16 -6.04
C PHE A 12 6.56 4.00 -5.14
N GLN A 13 5.62 3.37 -4.44
CA GLN A 13 4.76 4.07 -3.49
C GLN A 13 5.57 4.68 -2.34
N ALA A 14 6.59 3.98 -1.86
CA ALA A 14 7.46 4.52 -0.83
C ALA A 14 8.20 5.77 -1.33
N GLN A 15 8.64 5.77 -2.57
CA GLN A 15 9.31 6.92 -3.18
C GLN A 15 8.36 8.11 -3.32
N GLU A 16 7.09 7.84 -3.63
CA GLU A 16 6.07 8.89 -3.68
C GLU A 16 5.85 9.51 -2.30
N ALA A 17 5.83 8.69 -1.26
CA ALA A 17 5.72 9.18 0.11
C ALA A 17 6.90 10.10 0.44
N ALA A 18 8.12 9.67 0.13
CA ALA A 18 9.34 10.47 0.39
C ALA A 18 9.27 11.81 -0.34
N ALA A 19 8.79 11.83 -1.59
CA ALA A 19 8.65 13.05 -2.37
C ALA A 19 7.65 14.02 -1.75
N GLU A 20 6.70 13.52 -0.96
CA GLU A 20 5.69 14.32 -0.28
C GLU A 20 6.09 14.70 1.15
N GLY A 21 7.30 14.37 1.56
CA GLY A 21 7.76 14.65 2.93
C GLY A 21 7.23 13.68 3.98
N GLU A 22 6.70 12.54 3.55
CA GLU A 22 6.20 11.49 4.43
C GLU A 22 7.27 10.46 4.70
N VAL A 23 7.05 9.62 5.73
CA VAL A 23 7.92 8.47 5.96
C VAL A 23 7.79 7.55 4.73
N PRO A 24 8.92 7.11 4.12
CA PRO A 24 8.88 6.38 2.84
C PRO A 24 8.47 4.92 3.00
N ILE A 25 7.18 4.71 3.19
CA ILE A 25 6.58 3.38 3.30
C ILE A 25 5.53 3.24 2.20
N GLY A 26 5.61 2.16 1.44
CA GLY A 26 4.64 1.83 0.41
C GLY A 26 4.00 0.48 0.65
N ALA A 27 2.75 0.30 0.25
CA ALA A 27 2.01 -0.94 0.41
C ALA A 27 1.17 -1.21 -0.84
N VAL A 28 1.17 -2.47 -1.27
CA VAL A 28 0.37 -2.93 -2.41
C VAL A 28 -0.37 -4.18 -1.98
N ILE A 29 -1.66 -4.26 -2.24
CA ILE A 29 -2.46 -5.46 -1.98
C ILE A 29 -2.88 -6.08 -3.30
N VAL A 30 -2.61 -7.37 -3.43
CA VAL A 30 -2.85 -8.14 -4.65
C VAL A 30 -3.88 -9.21 -4.36
N GLY A 31 -4.90 -9.31 -5.21
CA GLY A 31 -5.94 -10.33 -5.08
C GLY A 31 -5.48 -11.71 -5.55
N ALA A 32 -6.33 -12.71 -5.32
CA ALA A 32 -6.01 -14.09 -5.68
C ALA A 32 -5.77 -14.28 -7.18
N ASP A 33 -6.38 -13.46 -8.01
CA ASP A 33 -6.23 -13.53 -9.47
C ASP A 33 -5.03 -12.72 -9.99
N GLY A 34 -4.24 -12.13 -9.10
CA GLY A 34 -3.08 -11.32 -9.46
C GLY A 34 -3.40 -9.86 -9.74
N SER A 35 -4.67 -9.45 -9.61
CA SER A 35 -5.03 -8.06 -9.82
C SER A 35 -4.62 -7.21 -8.61
N ILE A 36 -4.24 -5.97 -8.89
CA ILE A 36 -3.85 -5.03 -7.84
C ILE A 36 -5.11 -4.37 -7.30
N LEU A 37 -5.42 -4.65 -6.03
CA LEU A 37 -6.61 -4.11 -5.38
C LEU A 37 -6.35 -2.74 -4.76
N ALA A 38 -5.13 -2.47 -4.32
CA ALA A 38 -4.77 -1.20 -3.72
C ALA A 38 -3.27 -0.97 -3.80
N ALA A 39 -2.88 0.30 -3.95
CA ALA A 39 -1.49 0.72 -3.89
C ALA A 39 -1.49 2.05 -3.15
N GLU A 40 -0.85 2.10 -1.98
CA GLU A 40 -0.89 3.27 -1.11
C GLU A 40 0.48 3.56 -0.51
N HIS A 41 0.64 4.77 -0.02
CA HIS A 41 1.85 5.17 0.70
C HIS A 41 1.44 5.98 1.94
N ASN A 42 2.41 6.15 2.83
CA ASN A 42 2.19 6.84 4.10
C ASN A 42 1.72 8.28 3.88
N ARG A 43 0.69 8.70 4.61
CA ARG A 43 0.11 10.05 4.48
C ARG A 43 -0.23 10.67 5.83
N THR A 44 0.46 10.28 6.88
CA THR A 44 0.15 10.78 8.22
C THR A 44 0.27 12.30 8.31
N GLU A 45 1.25 12.89 7.63
CA GLU A 45 1.43 14.35 7.62
C GLU A 45 0.40 15.04 6.73
N ALA A 46 0.21 14.53 5.52
CA ALA A 46 -0.70 15.15 4.55
C ALA A 46 -2.15 15.17 5.05
N LEU A 47 -2.59 14.10 5.73
CA LEU A 47 -3.96 13.98 6.20
C LEU A 47 -4.14 14.40 7.65
N HIS A 48 -3.06 14.77 8.34
CA HIS A 48 -3.08 15.09 9.77
C HIS A 48 -3.73 13.96 10.57
N ASP A 49 -3.48 12.72 10.15
CA ASP A 49 -4.13 11.54 10.71
C ASP A 49 -3.06 10.50 11.02
N VAL A 50 -2.86 10.22 12.30
CA VAL A 50 -1.83 9.28 12.74
C VAL A 50 -2.11 7.84 12.28
N THR A 51 -3.33 7.56 11.82
CA THR A 51 -3.69 6.23 11.29
C THR A 51 -3.47 6.11 9.79
N ALA A 52 -3.06 7.18 9.11
CA ALA A 52 -2.89 7.17 7.66
C ALA A 52 -1.55 6.52 7.25
N HIS A 53 -1.28 5.34 7.80
CA HIS A 53 -0.14 4.51 7.41
C HIS A 53 -0.45 3.74 6.13
N ALA A 54 0.57 3.48 5.33
CA ALA A 54 0.41 2.86 4.01
C ALA A 54 -0.39 1.56 4.04
N GLU A 55 -0.05 0.65 4.97
CA GLU A 55 -0.73 -0.64 5.06
C GLU A 55 -2.19 -0.49 5.46
N MET A 56 -2.52 0.45 6.33
CA MET A 56 -3.90 0.69 6.74
C MET A 56 -4.71 1.30 5.62
N LEU A 57 -4.12 2.25 4.88
CA LEU A 57 -4.77 2.85 3.71
C LEU A 57 -5.01 1.81 2.63
N ALA A 58 -4.03 0.93 2.41
CA ALA A 58 -4.14 -0.12 1.40
C ALA A 58 -5.23 -1.13 1.76
N ILE A 59 -5.29 -1.56 3.03
CA ILE A 59 -6.30 -2.50 3.50
C ILE A 59 -7.70 -1.90 3.33
N GLY A 60 -7.88 -0.64 3.73
CA GLY A 60 -9.16 0.05 3.59
C GLY A 60 -9.59 0.19 2.14
N ALA A 61 -8.66 0.57 1.26
CA ALA A 61 -8.94 0.73 -0.16
C ALA A 61 -9.27 -0.60 -0.83
N ALA A 62 -8.53 -1.67 -0.49
CA ALA A 62 -8.78 -2.99 -1.05
C ALA A 62 -10.12 -3.54 -0.60
N ALA A 63 -10.46 -3.39 0.67
CA ALA A 63 -11.75 -3.84 1.19
C ALA A 63 -12.90 -3.12 0.50
N SER A 64 -12.77 -1.81 0.28
CA SER A 64 -13.74 -1.01 -0.46
C SER A 64 -13.89 -1.51 -1.90
N ALA A 65 -12.77 -1.79 -2.56
CA ALA A 65 -12.76 -2.20 -3.97
C ALA A 65 -13.52 -3.50 -4.20
N ILE A 66 -13.40 -4.47 -3.28
CA ILE A 66 -14.08 -5.76 -3.42
C ILE A 66 -15.41 -5.81 -2.67
N GLY A 67 -15.76 -4.75 -1.95
CA GLY A 67 -17.01 -4.69 -1.19
C GLY A 67 -17.07 -5.70 -0.07
N ALA A 68 -15.93 -6.09 0.48
CA ALA A 68 -15.85 -7.14 1.49
C ALA A 68 -15.30 -6.59 2.80
N LYS A 69 -15.77 -7.19 3.90
CA LYS A 69 -15.31 -6.87 5.23
C LYS A 69 -13.94 -7.50 5.53
N TYR A 70 -13.66 -8.64 4.89
CA TYR A 70 -12.43 -9.40 5.08
C TYR A 70 -11.70 -9.55 3.77
N LEU A 71 -10.36 -9.41 3.81
CA LEU A 71 -9.50 -9.63 2.65
C LEU A 71 -8.95 -11.05 2.71
N THR A 72 -9.65 -11.98 2.08
CA THR A 72 -9.22 -13.38 1.99
C THR A 72 -8.47 -13.61 0.68
N ASP A 73 -7.47 -14.49 0.71
CA ASP A 73 -6.67 -14.86 -0.47
C ASP A 73 -5.96 -13.67 -1.12
N CYS A 74 -5.68 -12.63 -0.32
CA CYS A 74 -4.94 -11.46 -0.77
C CYS A 74 -3.54 -11.48 -0.20
N THR A 75 -2.59 -10.85 -0.91
CA THR A 75 -1.21 -10.72 -0.47
C THR A 75 -0.89 -9.24 -0.29
N LEU A 76 -0.29 -8.92 0.85
CA LEU A 76 0.15 -7.57 1.15
C LEU A 76 1.66 -7.46 0.95
N TYR A 77 2.08 -6.53 0.11
CA TYR A 77 3.50 -6.21 -0.11
C TYR A 77 3.76 -4.85 0.52
N VAL A 78 4.68 -4.80 1.46
CA VAL A 78 5.05 -3.56 2.17
C VAL A 78 6.56 -3.39 2.08
N THR A 79 6.99 -2.17 1.78
CA THR A 79 8.42 -1.87 1.77
C THR A 79 8.69 -0.51 2.40
N VAL A 80 9.88 -0.37 2.99
CA VAL A 80 10.37 0.87 3.57
C VAL A 80 11.62 1.26 2.80
N GLU A 81 11.62 2.48 2.23
CA GLU A 81 12.77 2.98 1.52
C GLU A 81 13.71 3.65 2.51
N PRO A 82 15.01 3.31 2.49
CA PRO A 82 15.99 4.00 3.36
C PRO A 82 16.07 5.48 3.03
N CYS A 83 16.12 6.28 4.04
CA CYS A 83 16.28 7.74 3.89
C CYS A 83 17.70 8.11 3.54
#